data_065518411a00a7063bf1b5752d3f67b6
#
_entry.id   065518411a00a7063bf1b5752d3f67b6
#
_cell.length_a   1.000
_cell.length_b   1.000
_cell.length_c   1.000
_cell.angle_alpha   90.00
_cell.angle_beta   90.00
_cell.angle_gamma   90.00
#
_symmetry.space_group_name_H-M   'P 1'
#
loop_
_entity.id
_entity.type
_entity.pdbx_description
1 polymer ?
#
loop_
_entity_poly.entity_id
_entity_poly.type
_entity_poly.pdbx_seq_one_letter_code
_entity_poly.pdbx_strand_id
1 'polypeptide(L)'
;MLNTICLEEYGKDLHLCSNEECFHALMKLVAQKGRDRIVKDNGRKVYYISAEFLIGKLLSNNLINLGIYDEVKEELTQAGKNFSDIEELEVEPSLGNGGLGRLAACFLDSIANLGLNGDGIGLNYHLGLFKQVFENGKQKEVPNPWIGKDSWLVPTDVVYTINFGEISVVSRMYDINVYGEKRTNKLHLFDVETVDESIVKGDSIDFDKSDIAKNLTLFLYPDDSDEQGRLLRIYQQYFMVSNGARLILDECRDKCINTGKTFKNLSDLAVIQINDTHPTMVIPELIRLLTENGDIDGSPITMDEAIDIVSKSCAYTNHTILAEALEKWPVDYLNRVVPQLMPIIKELDRRVRKKYTDKSVYIIDDNNLVHMAHIDIHYGMSVNGVAKLHTEILENTELNNFYRIYPEKFNNKTNGITFRRWLIHCNNGLAKYIETLIGSEYRHDAEKLKDLLKFAGDKNVYDNLLEIKTDNKRNLAEYLKQTQGIEINPQSIYDIQIKRLHEYKRQQMNALYITVSYTHLTLPTIRL
;
A
#
# COMPACT_ATOMS: atom_id res chain seq x y z
N MET A 1 28.19 -14.72 -9.34
CA MET A 1 27.19 -13.72 -9.76
C MET A 1 27.46 -12.37 -9.10
N LEU A 2 27.38 -12.31 -7.77
CA LEU A 2 27.64 -11.08 -7.01
C LEU A 2 29.10 -10.65 -7.06
N ASN A 3 30.04 -11.60 -6.98
CA ASN A 3 31.46 -11.34 -7.09
C ASN A 3 31.85 -10.64 -8.42
N THR A 4 31.19 -10.98 -9.53
CA THR A 4 31.41 -10.30 -10.82
C THR A 4 31.05 -8.82 -10.72
N ILE A 5 29.92 -8.48 -10.09
CA ILE A 5 29.49 -7.08 -9.90
C ILE A 5 30.45 -6.35 -8.97
N CYS A 6 30.94 -6.99 -7.91
CA CYS A 6 31.94 -6.40 -7.01
C CYS A 6 33.25 -6.08 -7.75
N LEU A 7 33.72 -6.99 -8.59
CA LEU A 7 34.91 -6.77 -9.42
C LEU A 7 34.71 -5.61 -10.42
N GLU A 8 33.55 -5.54 -11.07
CA GLU A 8 33.24 -4.48 -12.04
C GLU A 8 33.12 -3.10 -11.38
N GLU A 9 32.48 -3.02 -10.21
CA GLU A 9 32.19 -1.74 -9.55
C GLU A 9 33.32 -1.23 -8.67
N TYR A 10 34.01 -2.14 -7.97
CA TYR A 10 34.98 -1.77 -6.94
C TYR A 10 36.40 -2.28 -7.22
N GLY A 11 36.58 -3.14 -8.22
CA GLY A 11 37.85 -3.78 -8.50
C GLY A 11 38.32 -4.74 -7.38
N LYS A 12 37.38 -5.26 -6.58
CA LYS A 12 37.64 -6.12 -5.42
C LYS A 12 36.82 -7.41 -5.52
N ASP A 13 37.40 -8.51 -5.03
CA ASP A 13 36.64 -9.73 -4.81
C ASP A 13 35.61 -9.52 -3.68
N LEU A 14 34.50 -10.25 -3.73
CA LEU A 14 33.39 -10.16 -2.79
C LEU A 14 33.81 -10.25 -1.31
N HIS A 15 34.78 -11.12 -0.98
CA HIS A 15 35.28 -11.28 0.39
C HIS A 15 36.00 -10.02 0.93
N LEU A 16 36.53 -9.15 0.04
CA LEU A 16 37.21 -7.89 0.38
C LEU A 16 36.27 -6.69 0.42
N CYS A 17 35.05 -6.80 -0.10
CA CYS A 17 34.07 -5.72 -0.09
C CYS A 17 33.58 -5.43 1.33
N SER A 18 33.23 -4.18 1.63
CA SER A 18 32.48 -3.84 2.84
C SER A 18 31.02 -4.32 2.75
N ASN A 19 30.28 -4.32 3.85
CA ASN A 19 28.87 -4.66 3.81
C ASN A 19 28.07 -3.66 2.97
N GLU A 20 28.42 -2.36 2.99
CA GLU A 20 27.81 -1.33 2.15
C GLU A 20 28.08 -1.59 0.66
N GLU A 21 29.34 -1.92 0.29
CA GLU A 21 29.67 -2.29 -1.08
C GLU A 21 28.89 -3.54 -1.52
N CYS A 22 28.74 -4.54 -0.65
CA CYS A 22 27.92 -5.72 -0.91
C CYS A 22 26.44 -5.35 -1.10
N PHE A 23 25.88 -4.46 -0.26
CA PHE A 23 24.50 -3.99 -0.38
C PHE A 23 24.24 -3.30 -1.72
N HIS A 24 25.13 -2.38 -2.14
CA HIS A 24 25.00 -1.71 -3.45
C HIS A 24 25.14 -2.70 -4.62
N ALA A 25 26.06 -3.66 -4.52
CA ALA A 25 26.21 -4.70 -5.55
C ALA A 25 24.93 -5.57 -5.65
N LEU A 26 24.27 -5.85 -4.52
CA LEU A 26 23.00 -6.57 -4.49
C LEU A 26 21.87 -5.76 -5.13
N MET A 27 21.75 -4.47 -4.82
CA MET A 27 20.78 -3.59 -5.48
C MET A 27 20.98 -3.58 -7.00
N LYS A 28 22.23 -3.50 -7.46
CA LYS A 28 22.57 -3.55 -8.89
C LYS A 28 22.21 -4.90 -9.51
N LEU A 29 22.51 -6.01 -8.82
CA LEU A 29 22.13 -7.35 -9.26
C LEU A 29 20.61 -7.49 -9.44
N VAL A 30 19.83 -7.04 -8.43
CA VAL A 30 18.37 -7.03 -8.48
C VAL A 30 17.88 -6.23 -9.69
N ALA A 31 18.41 -5.02 -9.91
CA ALA A 31 18.03 -4.19 -11.04
C ALA A 31 18.37 -4.81 -12.39
N GLN A 32 19.52 -5.50 -12.52
CA GLN A 32 19.90 -6.21 -13.73
C GLN A 32 18.96 -7.38 -14.03
N LYS A 33 18.71 -8.24 -13.04
CA LYS A 33 17.83 -9.41 -13.18
C LYS A 33 16.37 -9.04 -13.44
N GLY A 34 15.91 -7.93 -12.85
CA GLY A 34 14.54 -7.45 -13.00
C GLY A 34 14.26 -6.85 -14.38
N ARG A 35 15.28 -6.31 -15.05
CA ARG A 35 15.11 -5.73 -16.41
C ARG A 35 14.60 -6.74 -17.43
N ASP A 36 15.05 -7.99 -17.35
CA ASP A 36 14.65 -9.06 -18.28
C ASP A 36 13.17 -9.46 -18.12
N ARG A 37 12.51 -9.00 -17.05
CA ARG A 37 11.11 -9.29 -16.73
C ARG A 37 10.16 -8.12 -17.02
N ILE A 38 10.65 -7.04 -17.60
CA ILE A 38 9.82 -5.92 -18.06
C ILE A 38 9.09 -6.35 -19.33
N VAL A 39 7.77 -6.47 -19.22
CA VAL A 39 6.92 -6.85 -20.35
C VAL A 39 6.19 -5.62 -20.88
N LYS A 40 6.41 -5.32 -22.16
CA LYS A 40 5.61 -4.32 -22.89
C LYS A 40 4.40 -5.03 -23.51
N ASP A 41 3.21 -4.65 -23.10
CA ASP A 41 1.97 -5.14 -23.70
C ASP A 41 0.94 -4.01 -23.86
N ASN A 42 0.03 -4.18 -24.80
CA ASN A 42 -1.10 -3.29 -25.03
C ASN A 42 -2.39 -3.76 -24.33
N GLY A 43 -2.26 -4.76 -23.46
CA GLY A 43 -3.39 -5.30 -22.72
C GLY A 43 -3.92 -4.35 -21.65
N ARG A 44 -5.05 -4.74 -21.07
CA ARG A 44 -5.68 -4.02 -19.98
C ARG A 44 -4.75 -3.96 -18.77
N LYS A 45 -4.59 -2.77 -18.19
CA LYS A 45 -3.71 -2.52 -17.04
C LYS A 45 -4.53 -2.12 -15.81
N VAL A 46 -4.17 -2.65 -14.66
CA VAL A 46 -4.71 -2.23 -13.36
C VAL A 46 -3.86 -1.10 -12.82
N TYR A 47 -4.48 0.02 -12.44
CA TYR A 47 -3.87 1.11 -11.70
C TYR A 47 -4.42 1.11 -10.28
N TYR A 48 -3.60 0.73 -9.33
CA TYR A 48 -3.97 0.64 -7.92
C TYR A 48 -3.59 1.95 -7.23
N ILE A 49 -4.59 2.84 -7.01
CA ILE A 49 -4.35 4.15 -6.39
C ILE A 49 -4.57 4.04 -4.89
N SER A 50 -3.56 4.39 -4.11
CA SER A 50 -3.61 4.34 -2.65
C SER A 50 -2.80 5.46 -2.02
N ALA A 51 -3.32 6.03 -0.92
CA ALA A 51 -2.56 7.00 -0.12
C ALA A 51 -1.36 6.35 0.58
N GLU A 52 -1.37 5.03 0.76
CA GLU A 52 -0.35 4.29 1.50
C GLU A 52 0.14 3.06 0.76
N PHE A 53 1.46 2.84 0.82
CA PHE A 53 2.11 1.59 0.39
C PHE A 53 3.17 1.19 1.42
N LEU A 54 2.81 0.35 2.40
CA LEU A 54 3.77 -0.17 3.38
C LEU A 54 4.55 -1.33 2.76
N ILE A 55 5.50 -0.99 1.90
CA ILE A 55 6.29 -1.98 1.14
C ILE A 55 7.33 -2.70 1.99
N GLY A 56 7.80 -2.07 3.08
CA GLY A 56 8.86 -2.62 3.94
C GLY A 56 10.23 -2.64 3.26
N LYS A 57 11.21 -3.26 3.89
CA LYS A 57 12.50 -3.56 3.26
C LYS A 57 12.30 -4.45 2.04
N LEU A 58 12.99 -4.17 0.94
CA LEU A 58 12.75 -4.80 -0.36
C LEU A 58 13.84 -5.79 -0.78
N LEU A 59 15.05 -5.72 -0.22
CA LEU A 59 16.18 -6.53 -0.69
C LEU A 59 15.85 -8.03 -0.71
N SER A 60 15.53 -8.62 0.43
CA SER A 60 15.18 -10.05 0.52
C SER A 60 13.94 -10.39 -0.29
N ASN A 61 12.91 -9.53 -0.26
CA ASN A 61 11.69 -9.73 -1.05
C ASN A 61 11.99 -9.80 -2.54
N ASN A 62 12.82 -8.88 -3.04
CA ASN A 62 13.22 -8.84 -4.44
C ASN A 62 14.05 -10.05 -4.84
N LEU A 63 15.01 -10.47 -4.01
CA LEU A 63 15.81 -11.66 -4.27
C LEU A 63 14.96 -12.94 -4.31
N ILE A 64 13.97 -13.07 -3.41
CA ILE A 64 13.02 -14.19 -3.40
C ILE A 64 12.15 -14.20 -4.65
N ASN A 65 11.56 -13.05 -5.00
CA ASN A 65 10.70 -12.91 -6.18
C ASN A 65 11.48 -13.13 -7.50
N LEU A 66 12.75 -12.82 -7.51
CA LEU A 66 13.65 -13.07 -8.63
C LEU A 66 14.18 -14.54 -8.66
N GLY A 67 13.96 -15.30 -7.59
CA GLY A 67 14.38 -16.70 -7.48
C GLY A 67 15.87 -16.89 -7.28
N ILE A 68 16.58 -15.86 -6.77
CA ILE A 68 18.05 -15.88 -6.58
C ILE A 68 18.48 -15.74 -5.11
N TYR A 69 17.53 -15.75 -4.17
CA TYR A 69 17.81 -15.53 -2.75
C TYR A 69 18.78 -16.54 -2.16
N ASP A 70 18.54 -17.84 -2.38
CA ASP A 70 19.35 -18.91 -1.81
C ASP A 70 20.77 -18.91 -2.41
N GLU A 71 20.90 -18.70 -3.73
CA GLU A 71 22.18 -18.61 -4.43
C GLU A 71 23.03 -17.44 -3.92
N VAL A 72 22.43 -16.26 -3.79
CA VAL A 72 23.10 -15.05 -3.27
C VAL A 72 23.55 -15.26 -1.83
N LYS A 73 22.70 -15.85 -0.99
CA LYS A 73 23.02 -16.12 0.41
C LYS A 73 24.18 -17.11 0.55
N GLU A 74 24.23 -18.13 -0.30
CA GLU A 74 25.33 -19.08 -0.34
C GLU A 74 26.63 -18.41 -0.80
N GLU A 75 26.62 -17.61 -1.87
CA GLU A 75 27.79 -16.88 -2.38
C GLU A 75 28.38 -15.93 -1.31
N LEU A 76 27.52 -15.21 -0.58
CA LEU A 76 27.93 -14.36 0.54
C LEU A 76 28.53 -15.16 1.68
N THR A 77 27.92 -16.29 2.05
CA THR A 77 28.42 -17.17 3.11
C THR A 77 29.81 -17.73 2.77
N GLN A 78 30.03 -18.16 1.52
CA GLN A 78 31.30 -18.62 1.02
C GLN A 78 32.37 -17.53 1.04
N ALA A 79 31.97 -16.26 0.84
CA ALA A 79 32.84 -15.09 0.96
C ALA A 79 33.04 -14.60 2.41
N GLY A 80 32.53 -15.34 3.40
CA GLY A 80 32.66 -14.99 4.82
C GLY A 80 31.78 -13.80 5.25
N LYS A 81 30.71 -13.49 4.49
CA LYS A 81 29.77 -12.41 4.77
C LYS A 81 28.48 -12.94 5.39
N ASN A 82 27.90 -12.16 6.32
CA ASN A 82 26.59 -12.44 6.88
C ASN A 82 25.52 -11.62 6.12
N PHE A 83 24.60 -12.31 5.47
CA PHE A 83 23.53 -11.67 4.71
C PHE A 83 22.65 -10.75 5.59
N SER A 84 22.36 -11.16 6.83
CA SER A 84 21.52 -10.36 7.73
C SER A 84 22.14 -9.01 8.09
N ASP A 85 23.48 -8.95 8.25
CA ASP A 85 24.17 -7.71 8.56
C ASP A 85 24.14 -6.75 7.35
N ILE A 86 24.11 -7.29 6.14
CA ILE A 86 24.00 -6.50 4.90
C ILE A 86 22.56 -6.02 4.72
N GLU A 87 21.57 -6.88 4.96
CA GLU A 87 20.13 -6.52 4.86
C GLU A 87 19.73 -5.44 5.89
N GLU A 88 20.39 -5.39 7.05
CA GLU A 88 20.12 -4.34 8.05
C GLU A 88 20.54 -2.94 7.61
N LEU A 89 21.42 -2.80 6.61
CA LEU A 89 21.80 -1.51 6.04
C LEU A 89 20.66 -0.86 5.22
N GLU A 90 19.68 -1.66 4.77
CA GLU A 90 18.56 -1.13 4.02
C GLU A 90 17.67 -0.22 4.89
N VAL A 91 17.51 1.02 4.45
CA VAL A 91 16.54 1.95 5.06
C VAL A 91 15.15 1.63 4.53
N GLU A 92 14.23 1.34 5.45
CA GLU A 92 12.85 1.01 5.08
C GLU A 92 12.12 2.23 4.51
N PRO A 93 11.51 2.13 3.30
CA PRO A 93 10.70 3.20 2.75
C PRO A 93 9.49 3.52 3.64
N SER A 94 9.34 4.80 4.01
CA SER A 94 8.29 5.26 4.93
C SER A 94 7.06 5.76 4.18
N LEU A 95 6.42 4.87 3.40
CA LEU A 95 5.34 5.19 2.46
C LEU A 95 3.96 4.69 2.92
N GLY A 96 3.85 4.15 4.11
CA GLY A 96 2.58 3.62 4.59
C GLY A 96 2.63 3.15 6.04
N ASN A 97 1.46 2.83 6.58
CA ASN A 97 1.29 2.37 7.94
C ASN A 97 0.08 1.44 8.06
N GLY A 98 0.17 0.43 8.91
CA GLY A 98 -0.96 -0.44 9.25
C GLY A 98 -1.49 -1.29 8.09
N GLY A 99 -2.78 -1.65 8.16
CA GLY A 99 -3.41 -2.61 7.26
C GLY A 99 -3.60 -2.13 5.84
N LEU A 100 -4.07 -0.88 5.65
CA LEU A 100 -4.32 -0.31 4.33
C LEU A 100 -3.04 -0.35 3.47
N GLY A 101 -1.94 0.21 4.00
CA GLY A 101 -0.66 0.27 3.30
C GLY A 101 -0.04 -1.11 3.06
N ARG A 102 -0.14 -2.04 4.05
CA ARG A 102 0.41 -3.40 3.89
C ARG A 102 -0.37 -4.21 2.85
N LEU A 103 -1.70 -4.08 2.80
CA LEU A 103 -2.51 -4.75 1.80
C LEU A 103 -2.21 -4.25 0.39
N ALA A 104 -2.09 -2.93 0.20
CA ALA A 104 -1.69 -2.33 -1.07
C ALA A 104 -0.35 -2.91 -1.55
N ALA A 105 0.65 -3.00 -0.68
CA ALA A 105 1.95 -3.59 -0.99
C ALA A 105 1.86 -5.09 -1.35
N CYS A 106 1.05 -5.87 -0.62
CA CYS A 106 0.83 -7.29 -0.92
C CYS A 106 0.12 -7.50 -2.26
N PHE A 107 -0.85 -6.64 -2.60
CA PHE A 107 -1.51 -6.72 -3.92
C PHE A 107 -0.54 -6.42 -5.05
N LEU A 108 0.31 -5.38 -4.95
CA LEU A 108 1.30 -5.09 -5.98
C LEU A 108 2.27 -6.27 -6.19
N ASP A 109 2.78 -6.83 -5.09
CA ASP A 109 3.66 -8.01 -5.14
C ASP A 109 2.97 -9.20 -5.82
N SER A 110 1.72 -9.48 -5.46
CA SER A 110 0.94 -10.58 -6.04
C SER A 110 0.60 -10.36 -7.52
N ILE A 111 0.24 -9.14 -7.92
CA ILE A 111 -0.03 -8.76 -9.32
C ILE A 111 1.21 -9.05 -10.18
N ALA A 112 2.40 -8.64 -9.73
CA ALA A 112 3.65 -8.88 -10.43
C ALA A 112 4.01 -10.37 -10.52
N ASN A 113 3.85 -11.12 -9.42
CA ASN A 113 4.14 -12.55 -9.38
C ASN A 113 3.19 -13.38 -10.24
N LEU A 114 1.92 -13.00 -10.34
CA LEU A 114 0.94 -13.63 -11.23
C LEU A 114 1.18 -13.28 -12.71
N GLY A 115 2.07 -12.34 -13.01
CA GLY A 115 2.35 -11.88 -14.37
C GLY A 115 1.29 -10.92 -14.91
N LEU A 116 0.45 -10.37 -14.03
CA LEU A 116 -0.60 -9.43 -14.41
C LEU A 116 -0.03 -8.02 -14.63
N ASN A 117 -0.61 -7.30 -15.59
CA ASN A 117 -0.25 -5.93 -15.89
C ASN A 117 -0.91 -4.98 -14.88
N GLY A 118 -0.14 -4.44 -13.93
CA GLY A 118 -0.71 -3.56 -12.92
C GLY A 118 0.33 -2.81 -12.12
N ASP A 119 0.13 -1.50 -11.98
CA ASP A 119 1.03 -0.60 -11.25
C ASP A 119 0.31 0.08 -10.08
N GLY A 120 1.08 0.46 -9.07
CA GLY A 120 0.63 1.30 -7.97
C GLY A 120 0.79 2.78 -8.28
N ILE A 121 -0.07 3.62 -7.71
CA ILE A 121 0.04 5.09 -7.78
C ILE A 121 -0.14 5.65 -6.37
N GLY A 122 0.82 6.44 -5.91
CA GLY A 122 0.83 7.08 -4.60
C GLY A 122 1.68 8.34 -4.55
N LEU A 123 2.01 8.78 -3.34
CA LEU A 123 2.86 9.95 -3.08
C LEU A 123 4.21 9.55 -2.49
N ASN A 124 5.23 10.33 -2.80
CA ASN A 124 6.57 10.17 -2.26
C ASN A 124 6.72 10.97 -0.96
N TYR A 125 6.26 10.40 0.18
CA TYR A 125 6.39 11.09 1.47
C TYR A 125 7.83 11.06 1.96
N HIS A 126 8.43 12.24 2.19
CA HIS A 126 9.82 12.37 2.61
C HIS A 126 10.09 11.87 4.02
N LEU A 127 9.17 12.19 4.94
CA LEU A 127 9.33 11.96 6.38
C LEU A 127 8.34 10.91 6.92
N GLY A 128 7.61 10.24 6.00
CA GLY A 128 6.65 9.19 6.33
C GLY A 128 5.47 9.65 7.18
N LEU A 129 4.93 8.73 8.00
CA LEU A 129 3.96 9.09 9.03
C LEU A 129 4.71 9.72 10.22
N PHE A 130 5.54 8.96 10.88
CA PHE A 130 6.52 9.31 11.89
C PHE A 130 7.29 8.05 12.34
N LYS A 131 8.43 8.26 12.98
CA LYS A 131 9.11 7.22 13.75
C LYS A 131 8.76 7.36 15.22
N GLN A 132 8.48 6.27 15.90
CA GLN A 132 8.26 6.23 17.34
C GLN A 132 9.58 6.06 18.08
N VAL A 133 9.87 6.96 19.01
CA VAL A 133 10.99 6.87 19.93
C VAL A 133 10.49 6.95 21.37
N PHE A 134 11.28 6.48 22.32
CA PHE A 134 10.94 6.57 23.74
C PHE A 134 11.93 7.50 24.46
N GLU A 135 11.40 8.55 25.06
CA GLU A 135 12.15 9.48 25.92
C GLU A 135 11.54 9.52 27.32
N ASN A 136 12.33 9.24 28.35
CA ASN A 136 11.88 9.25 29.75
C ASN A 136 10.63 8.36 30.00
N GLY A 137 10.55 7.19 29.34
CA GLY A 137 9.42 6.28 29.47
C GLY A 137 8.13 6.71 28.76
N LYS A 138 8.19 7.77 27.94
CA LYS A 138 7.06 8.25 27.12
C LYS A 138 7.37 8.07 25.64
N GLN A 139 6.36 7.73 24.86
CA GLN A 139 6.45 7.72 23.41
C GLN A 139 6.53 9.16 22.88
N LYS A 140 7.38 9.35 21.87
CA LYS A 140 7.51 10.59 21.09
C LYS A 140 7.51 10.24 19.61
N GLU A 141 6.85 11.03 18.82
CA GLU A 141 6.84 10.97 17.36
C GLU A 141 7.91 11.91 16.82
N VAL A 142 8.73 11.38 15.89
CA VAL A 142 9.78 12.15 15.21
C VAL A 142 9.73 11.89 13.70
N PRO A 143 10.29 12.77 12.85
CA PRO A 143 10.41 12.53 11.43
C PRO A 143 11.09 11.19 11.11
N ASN A 144 10.67 10.53 10.04
CA ASN A 144 11.24 9.26 9.59
C ASN A 144 11.79 9.38 8.15
N PRO A 145 12.90 10.11 7.95
CA PRO A 145 13.51 10.27 6.63
C PRO A 145 14.05 8.93 6.12
N TRP A 146 13.85 8.64 4.84
CA TRP A 146 14.27 7.39 4.21
C TRP A 146 14.87 7.58 2.82
N ILE A 147 14.66 8.75 2.22
CA ILE A 147 15.16 9.04 0.87
C ILE A 147 16.64 9.35 0.94
N GLY A 148 17.45 8.56 0.28
CA GLY A 148 18.90 8.71 0.21
C GLY A 148 19.44 8.12 -1.08
N LYS A 149 20.77 8.18 -1.26
CA LYS A 149 21.46 7.61 -2.41
C LYS A 149 21.24 6.11 -2.60
N ASP A 150 20.89 5.41 -1.51
CA ASP A 150 20.72 3.96 -1.46
C ASP A 150 19.23 3.57 -1.41
N SER A 151 18.34 4.49 -1.77
CA SER A 151 16.90 4.21 -1.88
C SER A 151 16.59 3.47 -3.19
N TRP A 152 15.46 2.72 -3.17
CA TRP A 152 14.96 2.04 -4.38
C TRP A 152 14.27 2.98 -5.38
N LEU A 153 14.25 4.29 -5.10
CA LEU A 153 13.63 5.29 -5.97
C LEU A 153 14.42 5.47 -7.26
N VAL A 154 13.72 5.40 -8.37
CA VAL A 154 14.25 5.68 -9.70
C VAL A 154 13.58 6.94 -10.23
N PRO A 155 14.32 8.04 -10.46
CA PRO A 155 13.73 9.25 -11.04
C PRO A 155 13.26 8.97 -12.48
N THR A 156 12.18 9.65 -12.88
CA THR A 156 11.63 9.58 -14.24
C THR A 156 11.59 10.96 -14.89
N ASP A 157 11.34 11.00 -16.20
CA ASP A 157 11.16 12.24 -16.96
C ASP A 157 9.71 12.75 -16.93
N VAL A 158 8.81 12.06 -16.21
CA VAL A 158 7.39 12.45 -16.13
C VAL A 158 7.23 13.59 -15.14
N VAL A 159 6.79 14.72 -15.67
CA VAL A 159 6.55 15.96 -14.93
C VAL A 159 5.19 16.51 -15.30
N TYR A 160 4.39 16.87 -14.29
CA TYR A 160 3.09 17.51 -14.48
C TYR A 160 2.98 18.82 -13.71
N THR A 161 2.18 19.75 -14.20
CA THR A 161 1.74 20.92 -13.43
C THR A 161 0.35 20.65 -12.88
N ILE A 162 0.21 20.69 -11.56
CA ILE A 162 -1.06 20.46 -10.85
C ILE A 162 -1.58 21.81 -10.33
N ASN A 163 -2.82 22.13 -10.70
CA ASN A 163 -3.47 23.38 -10.33
C ASN A 163 -4.51 23.14 -9.23
N PHE A 164 -4.42 23.91 -8.16
CA PHE A 164 -5.35 23.95 -7.03
C PHE A 164 -5.92 25.35 -6.95
N GLY A 165 -7.10 25.60 -7.52
CA GLY A 165 -7.67 26.93 -7.48
C GLY A 165 -6.64 28.03 -7.82
N GLU A 166 -6.11 28.68 -6.79
CA GLU A 166 -5.15 29.79 -6.93
C GLU A 166 -3.67 29.35 -6.91
N ILE A 167 -3.38 28.09 -6.55
CA ILE A 167 -2.01 27.57 -6.39
C ILE A 167 -1.71 26.56 -7.50
N SER A 168 -0.51 26.64 -8.05
CA SER A 168 0.03 25.64 -8.97
C SER A 168 1.36 25.10 -8.46
N VAL A 169 1.55 23.80 -8.56
CA VAL A 169 2.83 23.14 -8.21
C VAL A 169 3.32 22.27 -9.35
N VAL A 170 4.64 22.10 -9.43
CA VAL A 170 5.26 21.16 -10.35
C VAL A 170 5.46 19.82 -9.63
N SER A 171 4.99 18.77 -10.25
CA SER A 171 5.08 17.39 -9.79
C SER A 171 6.06 16.59 -10.62
N ARG A 172 6.91 15.81 -9.99
CA ARG A 172 7.80 14.82 -10.64
C ARG A 172 7.44 13.42 -10.17
N MET A 173 7.48 12.45 -11.09
CA MET A 173 7.27 11.05 -10.79
C MET A 173 8.59 10.32 -10.53
N TYR A 174 8.56 9.47 -9.50
CA TYR A 174 9.59 8.49 -9.18
C TYR A 174 8.98 7.10 -9.22
N ASP A 175 9.77 6.11 -9.64
CA ASP A 175 9.35 4.72 -9.65
C ASP A 175 10.07 3.91 -8.58
N ILE A 176 9.35 2.97 -7.96
CA ILE A 176 9.95 1.80 -7.31
C ILE A 176 9.53 0.57 -8.11
N ASN A 177 10.50 -0.22 -8.55
CA ASN A 177 10.21 -1.44 -9.29
C ASN A 177 9.63 -2.51 -8.36
N VAL A 178 8.56 -3.14 -8.80
CA VAL A 178 7.88 -4.25 -8.12
C VAL A 178 8.23 -5.52 -8.88
N TYR A 179 9.28 -6.18 -8.43
CA TYR A 179 9.79 -7.39 -9.08
C TYR A 179 8.91 -8.58 -8.72
N GLY A 180 8.44 -9.29 -9.74
CA GLY A 180 7.75 -10.57 -9.61
C GLY A 180 8.48 -11.68 -10.34
N GLU A 181 8.06 -12.91 -10.14
CA GLU A 181 8.62 -14.06 -10.83
C GLU A 181 8.43 -13.96 -12.35
N LYS A 182 7.25 -13.49 -12.80
CA LYS A 182 6.84 -13.47 -14.21
C LYS A 182 6.91 -12.08 -14.83
N ARG A 183 6.87 -11.02 -14.03
CA ARG A 183 6.77 -9.65 -14.52
C ARG A 183 7.36 -8.66 -13.52
N THR A 184 7.97 -7.59 -14.03
CA THR A 184 8.30 -6.40 -13.23
C THR A 184 7.28 -5.32 -13.53
N ASN A 185 6.52 -4.94 -12.51
CA ASN A 185 5.60 -3.81 -12.48
C ASN A 185 6.23 -2.62 -11.75
N LYS A 186 5.48 -1.55 -11.51
CA LYS A 186 5.97 -0.34 -10.89
C LYS A 186 5.04 0.17 -9.78
N LEU A 187 5.63 0.85 -8.83
CA LEU A 187 4.96 1.77 -7.94
C LEU A 187 5.38 3.18 -8.33
N HIS A 188 4.45 3.95 -8.90
CA HIS A 188 4.63 5.34 -9.29
C HIS A 188 4.35 6.24 -8.11
N LEU A 189 5.33 7.03 -7.71
CA LEU A 189 5.27 7.95 -6.57
C LEU A 189 5.45 9.37 -7.07
N PHE A 190 4.45 10.20 -6.82
CA PHE A 190 4.51 11.61 -7.20
C PHE A 190 4.99 12.48 -6.05
N ASP A 191 5.84 13.43 -6.37
CA ASP A 191 6.47 14.36 -5.44
C ASP A 191 6.36 15.79 -5.94
N VAL A 192 6.24 16.76 -5.03
CA VAL A 192 6.32 18.17 -5.41
C VAL A 192 7.79 18.59 -5.52
N GLU A 193 8.19 19.18 -6.65
CA GLU A 193 9.61 19.53 -6.88
C GLU A 193 10.18 20.54 -5.89
N THR A 194 9.32 21.29 -5.22
CA THR A 194 9.70 22.35 -4.27
C THR A 194 9.61 21.94 -2.81
N VAL A 195 9.46 20.62 -2.53
CA VAL A 195 9.41 20.11 -1.15
C VAL A 195 10.63 20.57 -0.35
N ASP A 196 10.41 20.96 0.90
CA ASP A 196 11.46 21.53 1.77
C ASP A 196 11.39 20.90 3.17
N GLU A 197 12.22 19.90 3.42
CA GLU A 197 12.30 19.23 4.72
C GLU A 197 12.75 20.17 5.85
N SER A 198 13.45 21.28 5.52
CA SER A 198 13.97 22.22 6.51
C SER A 198 12.92 23.04 7.25
N ILE A 199 11.67 23.04 6.76
CA ILE A 199 10.55 23.68 7.47
C ILE A 199 10.09 22.90 8.71
N VAL A 200 10.48 21.63 8.82
CA VAL A 200 10.26 20.80 10.00
C VAL A 200 11.38 21.07 11.01
N LYS A 201 11.03 21.55 12.19
CA LYS A 201 12.02 22.00 13.18
C LYS A 201 12.40 20.90 14.16
N GLY A 202 13.67 20.52 14.14
CA GLY A 202 14.25 19.57 15.09
C GLY A 202 13.58 18.19 15.03
N ASP A 203 13.36 17.60 16.21
CA ASP A 203 12.70 16.28 16.37
C ASP A 203 11.17 16.41 16.49
N SER A 204 10.57 17.42 15.89
CA SER A 204 9.11 17.61 15.86
C SER A 204 8.52 17.09 14.57
N ILE A 205 7.26 16.68 14.61
CA ILE A 205 6.43 16.42 13.42
C ILE A 205 5.58 17.63 13.04
N ASP A 206 5.72 18.75 13.76
CA ASP A 206 4.99 19.98 13.50
C ASP A 206 5.69 20.85 12.47
N PHE A 207 4.93 21.44 11.57
CA PHE A 207 5.40 22.34 10.52
C PHE A 207 4.30 23.32 10.12
N ASP A 208 4.65 24.35 9.36
CA ASP A 208 3.68 25.28 8.78
C ASP A 208 2.91 24.59 7.63
N LYS A 209 1.62 24.33 7.87
CA LYS A 209 0.73 23.65 6.92
C LYS A 209 0.21 24.56 5.80
N SER A 210 0.48 25.88 5.85
CA SER A 210 -0.03 26.84 4.87
C SER A 210 0.79 26.88 3.55
N ASP A 211 2.07 26.56 3.59
CA ASP A 211 2.95 26.56 2.40
C ASP A 211 2.89 25.24 1.63
N ILE A 212 1.80 25.07 0.88
CA ILE A 212 1.50 23.84 0.12
C ILE A 212 2.63 23.46 -0.85
N ALA A 213 3.31 24.44 -1.44
CA ALA A 213 4.41 24.18 -2.37
C ALA A 213 5.61 23.51 -1.70
N LYS A 214 5.77 23.64 -0.38
CA LYS A 214 6.90 23.07 0.37
C LYS A 214 6.52 21.85 1.21
N ASN A 215 5.25 21.72 1.60
CA ASN A 215 4.87 20.74 2.61
C ASN A 215 4.04 19.56 2.07
N LEU A 216 3.59 19.62 0.81
CA LEU A 216 2.59 18.71 0.25
C LEU A 216 2.98 17.22 0.34
N THR A 217 4.26 16.89 0.20
CA THR A 217 4.77 15.53 0.24
C THR A 217 5.72 15.26 1.43
N LEU A 218 5.68 16.09 2.48
CA LEU A 218 6.51 15.86 3.67
C LEU A 218 6.04 14.65 4.47
N PHE A 219 4.78 14.66 4.93
CA PHE A 219 4.25 13.64 5.82
C PHE A 219 3.00 12.97 5.26
N LEU A 220 2.91 11.66 5.47
CA LEU A 220 1.68 10.91 5.36
C LEU A 220 0.79 11.24 6.56
N TYR A 221 -0.46 11.64 6.33
CA TYR A 221 -1.43 12.00 7.36
C TYR A 221 -0.91 13.07 8.34
N PRO A 222 -0.66 14.30 7.86
CA PRO A 222 -0.37 15.41 8.76
C PRO A 222 -1.50 15.60 9.76
N ASP A 223 -1.18 16.17 10.94
CA ASP A 223 -2.19 16.48 11.94
C ASP A 223 -3.32 17.31 11.34
N ASP A 224 -4.55 16.83 11.43
CA ASP A 224 -5.78 17.40 10.87
C ASP A 224 -6.76 17.87 11.96
N SER A 225 -6.28 18.07 13.18
CA SER A 225 -7.06 18.62 14.28
C SER A 225 -7.52 20.06 14.00
N ASP A 226 -6.76 20.81 13.19
CA ASP A 226 -7.09 22.16 12.74
C ASP A 226 -7.59 22.20 11.28
N GLU A 227 -8.03 23.39 10.84
CA GLU A 227 -8.52 23.61 9.49
C GLU A 227 -7.43 23.44 8.43
N GLN A 228 -6.22 23.96 8.71
CA GLN A 228 -5.11 23.90 7.76
C GLN A 228 -4.68 22.45 7.49
N GLY A 229 -4.65 21.62 8.52
CA GLY A 229 -4.36 20.20 8.38
C GLY A 229 -5.41 19.45 7.56
N ARG A 230 -6.71 19.78 7.78
CA ARG A 230 -7.79 19.20 6.96
C ARG A 230 -7.70 19.63 5.50
N LEU A 231 -7.38 20.90 5.22
CA LEU A 231 -7.16 21.37 3.86
C LEU A 231 -5.94 20.70 3.22
N LEU A 232 -4.83 20.57 3.96
CA LEU A 232 -3.63 19.89 3.46
C LEU A 232 -3.91 18.43 3.06
N ARG A 233 -4.75 17.71 3.80
CA ARG A 233 -5.20 16.37 3.39
C ARG A 233 -5.94 16.38 2.05
N ILE A 234 -6.81 17.35 1.80
CA ILE A 234 -7.50 17.48 0.51
C ILE A 234 -6.49 17.81 -0.60
N TYR A 235 -5.52 18.69 -0.34
CA TYR A 235 -4.44 18.98 -1.27
C TYR A 235 -3.65 17.72 -1.63
N GLN A 236 -3.27 16.90 -0.66
CA GLN A 236 -2.55 15.64 -0.89
C GLN A 236 -3.37 14.65 -1.71
N GLN A 237 -4.64 14.46 -1.37
CA GLN A 237 -5.54 13.56 -2.10
C GLN A 237 -5.69 14.00 -3.56
N TYR A 238 -5.94 15.29 -3.79
CA TYR A 238 -6.09 15.79 -5.16
C TYR A 238 -4.76 15.73 -5.93
N PHE A 239 -3.63 16.06 -5.30
CA PHE A 239 -2.32 15.95 -5.92
C PHE A 239 -2.06 14.52 -6.40
N MET A 240 -2.34 13.52 -5.57
CA MET A 240 -2.21 12.11 -5.93
C MET A 240 -3.09 11.74 -7.12
N VAL A 241 -4.36 12.06 -7.09
CA VAL A 241 -5.30 11.62 -8.13
C VAL A 241 -5.18 12.41 -9.42
N SER A 242 -4.84 13.69 -9.37
CA SER A 242 -4.64 14.50 -10.59
C SER A 242 -3.41 14.03 -11.37
N ASN A 243 -2.31 13.71 -10.68
CA ASN A 243 -1.13 13.07 -11.27
C ASN A 243 -1.47 11.70 -11.84
N GLY A 244 -2.14 10.85 -11.04
CA GLY A 244 -2.53 9.51 -11.46
C GLY A 244 -3.46 9.50 -12.67
N ALA A 245 -4.46 10.37 -12.71
CA ALA A 245 -5.39 10.48 -13.82
C ALA A 245 -4.67 10.88 -15.13
N ARG A 246 -3.72 11.83 -15.06
CA ARG A 246 -2.91 12.23 -16.21
C ARG A 246 -2.03 11.09 -16.72
N LEU A 247 -1.31 10.41 -15.82
CA LEU A 247 -0.48 9.25 -16.16
C LEU A 247 -1.31 8.16 -16.86
N ILE A 248 -2.49 7.83 -16.31
CA ILE A 248 -3.39 6.83 -16.88
C ILE A 248 -3.83 7.23 -18.28
N LEU A 249 -4.25 8.48 -18.50
CA LEU A 249 -4.68 8.95 -19.81
C LEU A 249 -3.52 9.00 -20.80
N ASP A 250 -2.31 9.42 -20.41
CA ASP A 250 -1.13 9.45 -21.28
C ASP A 250 -0.73 8.03 -21.71
N GLU A 251 -0.63 7.08 -20.78
CA GLU A 251 -0.34 5.68 -21.13
C GLU A 251 -1.45 5.04 -21.97
N CYS A 252 -2.71 5.38 -21.71
CA CYS A 252 -3.83 4.89 -22.54
C CYS A 252 -3.86 5.54 -23.92
N ARG A 253 -3.46 6.80 -24.05
CA ARG A 253 -3.30 7.48 -25.35
C ARG A 253 -2.33 6.71 -26.23
N ASP A 254 -1.16 6.35 -25.72
CA ASP A 254 -0.16 5.59 -26.47
C ASP A 254 -0.72 4.22 -26.93
N LYS A 255 -1.43 3.52 -26.03
CA LYS A 255 -2.08 2.26 -26.36
C LYS A 255 -3.19 2.43 -27.40
N CYS A 256 -3.98 3.48 -27.32
CA CYS A 256 -5.03 3.79 -28.28
C CYS A 256 -4.44 4.03 -29.67
N ILE A 257 -3.38 4.84 -29.78
CA ILE A 257 -2.70 5.11 -31.04
C ILE A 257 -2.19 3.80 -31.67
N ASN A 258 -1.60 2.93 -30.86
CA ASN A 258 -1.05 1.65 -31.31
C ASN A 258 -2.12 0.61 -31.70
N THR A 259 -3.35 0.74 -31.19
CA THR A 259 -4.43 -0.27 -31.37
C THR A 259 -5.62 0.23 -32.16
N GLY A 260 -5.64 1.51 -32.57
CA GLY A 260 -6.78 2.13 -33.27
C GLY A 260 -8.02 2.33 -32.39
N LYS A 261 -7.85 2.34 -31.06
CA LYS A 261 -8.89 2.64 -30.07
C LYS A 261 -8.89 4.14 -29.72
N THR A 262 -9.91 4.56 -28.95
CA THR A 262 -10.04 5.93 -28.44
C THR A 262 -10.29 5.89 -26.93
N PHE A 263 -10.39 7.05 -26.26
CA PHE A 263 -10.73 7.10 -24.83
C PHE A 263 -12.12 6.55 -24.52
N LYS A 264 -13.03 6.45 -25.50
CA LYS A 264 -14.32 5.73 -25.33
C LYS A 264 -14.12 4.24 -25.01
N ASN A 265 -12.93 3.70 -25.32
CA ASN A 265 -12.55 2.34 -24.99
C ASN A 265 -11.67 2.25 -23.71
N LEU A 266 -11.63 3.28 -22.87
CA LEU A 266 -10.75 3.33 -21.69
C LEU A 266 -10.93 2.09 -20.79
N SER A 267 -12.15 1.63 -20.60
CA SER A 267 -12.44 0.42 -19.80
C SER A 267 -11.83 -0.87 -20.33
N ASP A 268 -11.49 -0.93 -21.63
CA ASP A 268 -10.77 -2.06 -22.22
C ASP A 268 -9.26 -1.98 -21.96
N LEU A 269 -8.74 -0.81 -21.66
CA LEU A 269 -7.31 -0.50 -21.52
C LEU A 269 -6.87 -0.33 -20.07
N ALA A 270 -7.77 0.14 -19.20
CA ALA A 270 -7.48 0.45 -17.81
C ALA A 270 -8.59 -0.01 -16.87
N VAL A 271 -8.17 -0.47 -15.69
CA VAL A 271 -8.99 -0.56 -14.48
C VAL A 271 -8.32 0.27 -13.40
N ILE A 272 -9.09 1.12 -12.76
CA ILE A 272 -8.63 2.01 -11.72
C ILE A 272 -9.20 1.54 -10.40
N GLN A 273 -8.34 0.96 -9.56
CA GLN A 273 -8.75 0.48 -8.24
C GLN A 273 -8.54 1.59 -7.22
N ILE A 274 -9.63 2.07 -6.65
CA ILE A 274 -9.69 3.10 -5.61
C ILE A 274 -9.56 2.41 -4.25
N ASN A 275 -8.44 2.61 -3.57
CA ASN A 275 -8.16 1.97 -2.28
C ASN A 275 -8.57 2.88 -1.13
N ASP A 276 -9.72 2.60 -0.53
CA ASP A 276 -10.44 3.47 0.40
C ASP A 276 -10.92 4.77 -0.29
N THR A 277 -11.34 5.78 0.48
CA THR A 277 -11.91 7.04 -0.04
C THR A 277 -10.87 8.10 -0.40
N HIS A 278 -9.61 7.92 0.00
CA HIS A 278 -8.57 8.92 -0.27
C HIS A 278 -8.39 9.23 -1.77
N PRO A 279 -8.48 8.25 -2.70
CA PRO A 279 -8.38 8.51 -4.13
C PRO A 279 -9.71 8.82 -4.84
N THR A 280 -10.83 8.93 -4.15
CA THR A 280 -12.17 9.11 -4.76
C THR A 280 -12.23 10.22 -5.81
N MET A 281 -11.50 11.33 -5.58
CA MET A 281 -11.48 12.46 -6.52
C MET A 281 -10.95 12.10 -7.92
N VAL A 282 -10.40 10.89 -8.13
CA VAL A 282 -10.02 10.41 -9.47
C VAL A 282 -11.22 10.31 -10.40
N ILE A 283 -12.41 10.00 -9.87
CA ILE A 283 -13.63 9.93 -10.67
C ILE A 283 -13.99 11.30 -11.28
N PRO A 284 -14.25 12.36 -10.49
CA PRO A 284 -14.54 13.68 -11.06
C PRO A 284 -13.34 14.26 -11.83
N GLU A 285 -12.08 13.96 -11.47
CA GLU A 285 -10.92 14.45 -12.21
C GLU A 285 -10.82 13.83 -13.61
N LEU A 286 -11.02 12.53 -13.75
CA LEU A 286 -11.05 11.89 -15.08
C LEU A 286 -12.19 12.41 -15.94
N ILE A 287 -13.40 12.61 -15.35
CA ILE A 287 -14.53 13.21 -16.07
C ILE A 287 -14.16 14.61 -16.57
N ARG A 288 -13.51 15.43 -15.72
CA ARG A 288 -13.04 16.76 -16.09
C ARG A 288 -12.04 16.71 -17.24
N LEU A 289 -10.99 15.89 -17.09
CA LEU A 289 -9.93 15.78 -18.10
C LEU A 289 -10.47 15.30 -19.45
N LEU A 290 -11.38 14.33 -19.48
CA LEU A 290 -12.00 13.82 -20.69
C LEU A 290 -12.89 14.87 -21.36
N THR A 291 -13.67 15.62 -20.57
CA THR A 291 -14.57 16.65 -21.13
C THR A 291 -13.83 17.90 -21.61
N GLU A 292 -12.74 18.30 -20.94
CA GLU A 292 -11.93 19.46 -21.32
C GLU A 292 -11.01 19.19 -22.50
N ASN A 293 -10.37 18.00 -22.55
CA ASN A 293 -9.37 17.69 -23.58
C ASN A 293 -9.96 16.95 -24.79
N GLY A 294 -11.14 16.35 -24.66
CA GLY A 294 -11.75 15.55 -25.72
C GLY A 294 -11.08 14.18 -25.93
N ASP A 295 -11.42 13.52 -27.01
CA ASP A 295 -10.86 12.23 -27.43
C ASP A 295 -9.52 12.40 -28.17
N ILE A 296 -8.84 11.31 -28.47
CA ILE A 296 -7.52 11.27 -29.11
C ILE A 296 -7.52 11.93 -30.50
N ASP A 297 -8.61 11.79 -31.23
CA ASP A 297 -8.79 12.38 -32.56
C ASP A 297 -9.22 13.87 -32.51
N GLY A 298 -9.30 14.46 -31.31
CA GLY A 298 -9.72 15.83 -31.08
C GLY A 298 -11.24 16.02 -31.07
N SER A 299 -12.04 14.94 -31.17
CA SER A 299 -13.49 15.03 -31.03
C SER A 299 -13.87 15.30 -29.56
N PRO A 300 -14.94 16.09 -29.32
CA PRO A 300 -15.37 16.37 -27.96
C PRO A 300 -15.95 15.11 -27.31
N ILE A 301 -15.66 14.94 -26.01
CA ILE A 301 -16.32 13.96 -25.14
C ILE A 301 -17.32 14.71 -24.28
N THR A 302 -18.58 14.35 -24.42
CA THR A 302 -19.66 14.96 -23.63
C THR A 302 -19.60 14.50 -22.17
N MET A 303 -20.24 15.25 -21.27
CA MET A 303 -20.37 14.88 -19.85
C MET A 303 -20.99 13.48 -19.67
N ASP A 304 -21.99 13.12 -20.48
CA ASP A 304 -22.63 11.79 -20.41
C ASP A 304 -21.67 10.67 -20.82
N GLU A 305 -20.93 10.88 -21.90
CA GLU A 305 -19.92 9.93 -22.35
C GLU A 305 -18.78 9.79 -21.33
N ALA A 306 -18.27 10.89 -20.79
CA ALA A 306 -17.19 10.86 -19.78
C ALA A 306 -17.62 10.11 -18.50
N ILE A 307 -18.84 10.34 -18.02
CA ILE A 307 -19.40 9.62 -16.87
C ILE A 307 -19.51 8.12 -17.17
N ASP A 308 -19.99 7.74 -18.35
CA ASP A 308 -20.11 6.33 -18.75
C ASP A 308 -18.73 5.65 -18.83
N ILE A 309 -17.75 6.30 -19.47
CA ILE A 309 -16.37 5.81 -19.59
C ILE A 309 -15.75 5.58 -18.20
N VAL A 310 -15.82 6.57 -17.32
CA VAL A 310 -15.20 6.51 -15.98
C VAL A 310 -15.90 5.48 -15.09
N SER A 311 -17.24 5.43 -15.16
CA SER A 311 -18.01 4.44 -14.37
C SER A 311 -17.70 2.99 -14.71
N LYS A 312 -17.25 2.71 -15.94
CA LYS A 312 -16.84 1.38 -16.39
C LYS A 312 -15.36 1.07 -16.11
N SER A 313 -14.61 2.06 -15.68
CA SER A 313 -13.16 1.95 -15.47
C SER A 313 -12.75 1.94 -13.99
N CYS A 314 -13.57 2.49 -13.08
CA CYS A 314 -13.25 2.63 -11.67
C CYS A 314 -13.91 1.54 -10.81
N ALA A 315 -13.19 1.04 -9.82
CA ALA A 315 -13.67 0.10 -8.82
C ALA A 315 -13.21 0.56 -7.42
N TYR A 316 -14.03 0.35 -6.41
CA TYR A 316 -13.81 0.85 -5.05
C TYR A 316 -13.64 -0.29 -4.04
N THR A 317 -12.61 -0.22 -3.21
CA THR A 317 -12.43 -1.07 -2.04
C THR A 317 -12.71 -0.28 -0.78
N ASN A 318 -13.71 -0.72 0.00
CA ASN A 318 -14.00 -0.16 1.31
C ASN A 318 -13.24 -0.91 2.42
N HIS A 319 -12.59 -0.17 3.33
CA HIS A 319 -11.90 -0.72 4.49
C HIS A 319 -12.58 -0.41 5.82
N THR A 320 -13.60 0.43 5.81
CA THR A 320 -14.24 0.98 7.01
C THR A 320 -15.60 0.35 7.26
N ILE A 321 -15.89 0.01 8.52
CA ILE A 321 -17.19 -0.53 8.97
C ILE A 321 -17.98 0.45 9.86
N LEU A 322 -17.44 1.63 10.14
CA LEU A 322 -18.10 2.64 10.97
C LEU A 322 -18.57 3.78 10.09
N ALA A 323 -19.87 4.04 10.06
CA ALA A 323 -20.45 5.11 9.24
C ALA A 323 -19.85 6.49 9.53
N GLU A 324 -19.52 6.76 10.81
CA GLU A 324 -18.88 8.01 11.22
C GLU A 324 -17.47 8.19 10.65
N ALA A 325 -16.78 7.09 10.36
CA ALA A 325 -15.42 7.11 9.82
C ALA A 325 -15.37 7.14 8.28
N LEU A 326 -16.53 7.06 7.58
CA LEU A 326 -16.60 7.32 6.15
C LEU A 326 -16.31 8.79 5.86
N GLU A 327 -15.30 9.03 5.03
CA GLU A 327 -14.79 10.37 4.79
C GLU A 327 -15.82 11.30 4.13
N LYS A 328 -15.95 12.50 4.69
CA LYS A 328 -16.82 13.57 4.21
C LYS A 328 -16.07 14.88 4.24
N TRP A 329 -16.21 15.67 3.18
CA TRP A 329 -15.57 16.98 3.11
C TRP A 329 -16.61 18.10 2.97
N PRO A 330 -16.48 19.22 3.72
CA PRO A 330 -17.30 20.39 3.49
C PRO A 330 -17.18 20.90 2.05
N VAL A 331 -18.30 21.23 1.43
CA VAL A 331 -18.35 21.84 0.09
C VAL A 331 -17.43 23.08 0.02
N ASP A 332 -17.35 23.85 1.09
CA ASP A 332 -16.48 25.03 1.16
C ASP A 332 -14.99 24.65 1.06
N TYR A 333 -14.55 23.60 1.74
CA TYR A 333 -13.16 23.14 1.66
C TYR A 333 -12.79 22.68 0.25
N LEU A 334 -13.67 21.92 -0.39
CA LEU A 334 -13.44 21.49 -1.78
C LEU A 334 -13.48 22.68 -2.75
N ASN A 335 -14.36 23.67 -2.54
CA ASN A 335 -14.35 24.91 -3.36
C ASN A 335 -13.05 25.70 -3.20
N ARG A 336 -12.40 25.68 -2.05
CA ARG A 336 -11.12 26.37 -1.83
C ARG A 336 -9.95 25.63 -2.46
N VAL A 337 -9.92 24.30 -2.35
CA VAL A 337 -8.78 23.49 -2.80
C VAL A 337 -8.93 23.06 -4.27
N VAL A 338 -10.11 22.59 -4.66
CA VAL A 338 -10.36 22.00 -6.00
C VAL A 338 -11.62 22.57 -6.64
N PRO A 339 -11.73 23.91 -6.80
CA PRO A 339 -12.93 24.55 -7.35
C PRO A 339 -13.32 24.00 -8.72
N GLN A 340 -12.35 23.55 -9.53
CA GLN A 340 -12.55 22.96 -10.84
C GLN A 340 -13.33 21.62 -10.82
N LEU A 341 -13.30 20.88 -9.70
CA LEU A 341 -14.07 19.63 -9.56
C LEU A 341 -15.50 19.86 -9.09
N MET A 342 -15.78 20.98 -8.43
CA MET A 342 -17.09 21.21 -7.81
C MET A 342 -18.26 21.26 -8.80
N PRO A 343 -18.13 21.83 -10.02
CA PRO A 343 -19.19 21.74 -11.02
C PRO A 343 -19.53 20.29 -11.39
N ILE A 344 -18.52 19.41 -11.48
CA ILE A 344 -18.69 17.99 -11.80
C ILE A 344 -19.35 17.27 -10.63
N ILE A 345 -18.83 17.42 -9.40
CA ILE A 345 -19.41 16.81 -8.19
C ILE A 345 -20.88 17.20 -8.03
N LYS A 346 -21.23 18.47 -8.24
CA LYS A 346 -22.62 18.95 -8.20
C LYS A 346 -23.48 18.34 -9.30
N GLU A 347 -22.94 18.16 -10.50
CA GLU A 347 -23.65 17.49 -11.59
C GLU A 347 -23.89 16.00 -11.29
N LEU A 348 -22.89 15.31 -10.73
CA LEU A 348 -23.03 13.93 -10.28
C LEU A 348 -24.13 13.81 -9.20
N ASP A 349 -24.12 14.68 -8.19
CA ASP A 349 -25.16 14.73 -7.15
C ASP A 349 -26.55 15.04 -7.73
N ARG A 350 -26.65 16.01 -8.65
CA ARG A 350 -27.91 16.35 -9.33
C ARG A 350 -28.52 15.14 -10.06
N ARG A 351 -27.67 14.32 -10.70
CA ARG A 351 -28.12 13.07 -11.37
C ARG A 351 -28.61 12.04 -10.37
N VAL A 352 -27.95 11.90 -9.25
CA VAL A 352 -28.38 11.01 -8.15
C VAL A 352 -29.74 11.45 -7.61
N ARG A 353 -29.93 12.76 -7.29
CA ARG A 353 -31.20 13.32 -6.79
C ARG A 353 -32.33 13.18 -7.79
N LYS A 354 -32.03 13.24 -9.09
CA LYS A 354 -33.06 13.04 -10.13
C LYS A 354 -33.54 11.58 -10.18
N LYS A 355 -32.65 10.63 -9.84
CA LYS A 355 -32.93 9.18 -9.94
C LYS A 355 -33.48 8.59 -8.65
N TYR A 356 -33.07 9.10 -7.51
CA TYR A 356 -33.40 8.58 -6.19
C TYR A 356 -33.98 9.66 -5.28
N THR A 357 -34.99 9.27 -4.50
CA THR A 357 -35.63 10.16 -3.49
C THR A 357 -35.06 9.95 -2.09
N ASP A 358 -34.32 8.87 -1.88
CA ASP A 358 -33.69 8.57 -0.60
C ASP A 358 -32.47 9.48 -0.40
N LYS A 359 -32.57 10.39 0.58
CA LYS A 359 -31.51 11.33 0.90
C LYS A 359 -30.23 10.67 1.42
N SER A 360 -30.34 9.47 1.97
CA SER A 360 -29.18 8.74 2.54
C SER A 360 -28.17 8.31 1.49
N VAL A 361 -28.51 8.36 0.20
CA VAL A 361 -27.61 8.04 -0.91
C VAL A 361 -27.11 9.27 -1.67
N TYR A 362 -27.48 10.47 -1.26
CA TYR A 362 -27.01 11.70 -1.93
C TYR A 362 -25.52 11.90 -1.73
N ILE A 363 -24.86 12.45 -2.76
CA ILE A 363 -23.42 12.75 -2.68
C ILE A 363 -23.18 13.97 -1.80
N ILE A 364 -24.02 15.00 -1.91
CA ILE A 364 -23.96 16.18 -1.03
C ILE A 364 -25.16 16.12 -0.10
N ASP A 365 -24.93 16.10 1.20
CA ASP A 365 -25.99 16.04 2.19
C ASP A 365 -26.61 17.43 2.53
N ASP A 366 -27.61 17.44 3.38
CA ASP A 366 -28.30 18.66 3.81
C ASP A 366 -27.40 19.60 4.66
N ASN A 367 -26.25 19.11 5.16
CA ASN A 367 -25.24 19.88 5.88
C ASN A 367 -24.11 20.40 4.97
N ASN A 368 -24.26 20.30 3.66
CA ASN A 368 -23.23 20.63 2.67
C ASN A 368 -21.92 19.84 2.84
N LEU A 369 -22.01 18.57 3.22
CA LEU A 369 -20.88 17.66 3.25
C LEU A 369 -20.91 16.75 2.01
N VAL A 370 -19.79 16.65 1.32
CA VAL A 370 -19.60 15.73 0.19
C VAL A 370 -19.15 14.38 0.73
N HIS A 371 -19.94 13.34 0.51
CA HIS A 371 -19.67 11.97 0.91
C HIS A 371 -18.80 11.29 -0.15
N MET A 372 -17.54 11.04 0.15
CA MET A 372 -16.59 10.49 -0.82
C MET A 372 -16.99 9.09 -1.30
N ALA A 373 -17.29 8.16 -0.38
CA ALA A 373 -17.73 6.83 -0.73
C ALA A 373 -19.01 6.79 -1.62
N HIS A 374 -19.89 7.78 -1.49
CA HIS A 374 -21.09 7.84 -2.32
C HIS A 374 -20.76 8.10 -3.80
N ILE A 375 -19.71 8.89 -4.07
CA ILE A 375 -19.21 9.09 -5.45
C ILE A 375 -18.72 7.73 -6.00
N ASP A 376 -17.89 7.01 -5.23
CA ASP A 376 -17.32 5.74 -5.65
C ASP A 376 -18.40 4.69 -5.94
N ILE A 377 -19.42 4.59 -5.08
CA ILE A 377 -20.48 3.59 -5.22
C ILE A 377 -21.40 3.92 -6.40
N HIS A 378 -21.80 5.18 -6.58
CA HIS A 378 -22.66 5.55 -7.70
C HIS A 378 -21.94 5.41 -9.04
N TYR A 379 -20.70 5.86 -9.12
CA TYR A 379 -19.94 6.02 -10.37
C TYR A 379 -18.75 5.07 -10.52
N GLY A 380 -18.67 4.03 -9.71
CA GLY A 380 -17.78 2.88 -9.90
C GLY A 380 -18.55 1.65 -10.38
N MET A 381 -17.84 0.71 -11.01
CA MET A 381 -18.40 -0.56 -11.50
C MET A 381 -18.49 -1.64 -10.42
N SER A 382 -17.72 -1.53 -9.34
CA SER A 382 -17.61 -2.57 -8.30
C SER A 382 -17.29 -1.93 -6.95
N VAL A 383 -17.87 -2.49 -5.89
CA VAL A 383 -17.61 -2.15 -4.50
C VAL A 383 -17.28 -3.44 -3.76
N ASN A 384 -16.10 -3.54 -3.16
CA ASN A 384 -15.78 -4.71 -2.38
C ASN A 384 -15.47 -4.38 -0.91
N GLY A 385 -15.94 -5.26 -0.03
CA GLY A 385 -15.41 -5.39 1.32
C GLY A 385 -14.15 -6.25 1.34
N VAL A 386 -13.45 -6.28 2.48
CA VAL A 386 -12.12 -6.89 2.62
C VAL A 386 -12.08 -8.18 3.44
N ALA A 387 -13.24 -8.65 3.87
CA ALA A 387 -13.46 -9.95 4.50
C ALA A 387 -14.95 -10.31 4.36
N LYS A 388 -15.31 -11.60 4.42
CA LYS A 388 -16.70 -12.04 4.29
C LYS A 388 -17.62 -11.32 5.28
N LEU A 389 -17.30 -11.36 6.57
CA LEU A 389 -18.08 -10.67 7.61
C LEU A 389 -18.13 -9.15 7.37
N HIS A 390 -17.01 -8.54 6.93
CA HIS A 390 -16.98 -7.11 6.62
C HIS A 390 -17.96 -6.76 5.48
N THR A 391 -17.96 -7.56 4.42
CA THR A 391 -18.86 -7.39 3.28
C THR A 391 -20.31 -7.57 3.70
N GLU A 392 -20.62 -8.59 4.51
CA GLU A 392 -21.97 -8.81 5.07
C GLU A 392 -22.44 -7.63 5.92
N ILE A 393 -21.55 -6.98 6.69
CA ILE A 393 -21.87 -5.76 7.46
C ILE A 393 -22.17 -4.60 6.51
N LEU A 394 -21.36 -4.40 5.46
CA LEU A 394 -21.61 -3.35 4.46
C LEU A 394 -22.99 -3.55 3.78
N GLU A 395 -23.30 -4.77 3.36
CA GLU A 395 -24.54 -5.09 2.65
C GLU A 395 -25.78 -4.98 3.54
N ASN A 396 -25.68 -5.39 4.82
CA ASN A 396 -26.83 -5.50 5.69
C ASN A 396 -27.06 -4.29 6.60
N THR A 397 -26.00 -3.47 6.84
CA THR A 397 -26.06 -2.31 7.75
C THR A 397 -25.51 -1.06 7.12
N GLU A 398 -24.19 -0.90 7.03
CA GLU A 398 -23.53 0.39 6.77
C GLU A 398 -23.84 0.99 5.39
N LEU A 399 -23.89 0.17 4.35
CA LEU A 399 -24.19 0.56 2.96
C LEU A 399 -25.44 -0.15 2.42
N ASN A 400 -26.34 -0.61 3.29
CA ASN A 400 -27.56 -1.34 2.90
C ASN A 400 -28.43 -0.53 1.93
N ASN A 401 -28.53 0.79 2.12
CA ASN A 401 -29.21 1.71 1.22
C ASN A 401 -28.67 1.63 -0.21
N PHE A 402 -27.34 1.51 -0.37
CA PHE A 402 -26.69 1.33 -1.67
C PHE A 402 -26.80 -0.10 -2.18
N TYR A 403 -26.68 -1.08 -1.32
CA TYR A 403 -26.85 -2.49 -1.71
C TYR A 403 -28.20 -2.78 -2.30
N ARG A 404 -29.28 -2.15 -1.76
CA ARG A 404 -30.63 -2.26 -2.35
C ARG A 404 -30.74 -1.65 -3.75
N ILE A 405 -29.88 -0.68 -4.10
CA ILE A 405 -29.87 0.00 -5.40
C ILE A 405 -28.99 -0.76 -6.41
N TYR A 406 -27.84 -1.26 -5.96
CA TYR A 406 -26.76 -1.82 -6.78
C TYR A 406 -26.25 -3.17 -6.22
N PRO A 407 -27.10 -4.17 -5.99
CA PRO A 407 -26.64 -5.43 -5.39
C PRO A 407 -25.56 -6.12 -6.23
N GLU A 408 -25.56 -5.92 -7.55
CA GLU A 408 -24.59 -6.47 -8.48
C GLU A 408 -23.17 -5.89 -8.37
N LYS A 409 -23.03 -4.69 -7.77
CA LYS A 409 -21.72 -4.08 -7.57
C LYS A 409 -20.99 -4.61 -6.34
N PHE A 410 -21.74 -5.08 -5.32
CA PHE A 410 -21.17 -5.51 -4.06
C PHE A 410 -20.57 -6.90 -4.14
N ASN A 411 -19.38 -7.07 -3.63
CA ASN A 411 -18.69 -8.34 -3.58
C ASN A 411 -17.62 -8.39 -2.48
N ASN A 412 -17.16 -9.60 -2.14
CA ASN A 412 -16.09 -9.79 -1.18
C ASN A 412 -14.76 -10.09 -1.86
N LYS A 413 -13.70 -9.37 -1.43
CA LYS A 413 -12.30 -9.71 -1.73
C LYS A 413 -11.55 -9.82 -0.41
N THR A 414 -11.52 -11.03 0.15
CA THR A 414 -10.82 -11.29 1.41
C THR A 414 -9.36 -10.86 1.31
N ASN A 415 -8.92 -10.10 2.31
CA ASN A 415 -7.53 -9.70 2.42
C ASN A 415 -6.60 -10.90 2.40
N GLY A 416 -5.50 -10.77 1.69
CA GLY A 416 -4.42 -11.73 1.63
C GLY A 416 -3.07 -11.09 1.95
N ILE A 417 -2.07 -11.93 2.11
CA ILE A 417 -0.69 -11.52 2.29
C ILE A 417 0.21 -12.24 1.29
N THR A 418 1.32 -11.65 0.92
CA THR A 418 2.35 -12.36 0.17
C THR A 418 3.04 -13.39 1.08
N PHE A 419 2.81 -14.68 0.80
CA PHE A 419 3.41 -15.76 1.60
C PHE A 419 4.93 -15.88 1.36
N ARG A 420 5.46 -15.35 0.26
CA ARG A 420 6.92 -15.29 0.02
C ARG A 420 7.61 -14.53 1.14
N ARG A 421 7.12 -13.34 1.49
CA ARG A 421 7.63 -12.56 2.62
C ARG A 421 7.25 -13.20 3.97
N TRP A 422 5.97 -13.48 4.18
CA TRP A 422 5.41 -13.77 5.50
C TRP A 422 5.46 -15.25 5.91
N LEU A 423 5.82 -16.15 4.97
CA LEU A 423 6.07 -17.56 5.27
C LEU A 423 7.50 -17.94 4.87
N ILE A 424 7.86 -17.84 3.59
CA ILE A 424 9.14 -18.35 3.08
C ILE A 424 10.32 -17.62 3.74
N HIS A 425 10.27 -16.29 3.79
CA HIS A 425 11.31 -15.47 4.40
C HIS A 425 11.24 -15.47 5.93
N CYS A 426 10.09 -15.04 6.49
CA CYS A 426 9.97 -14.83 7.94
C CYS A 426 9.89 -16.11 8.77
N ASN A 427 9.53 -17.26 8.18
CA ASN A 427 9.41 -18.54 8.89
C ASN A 427 10.00 -19.69 8.07
N ASN A 428 11.28 -19.59 7.77
CA ASN A 428 12.00 -20.55 6.93
C ASN A 428 11.93 -21.99 7.47
N GLY A 429 11.93 -22.19 8.79
CA GLY A 429 11.75 -23.50 9.42
C GLY A 429 10.41 -24.14 9.03
N LEU A 430 9.33 -23.37 9.12
CA LEU A 430 8.00 -23.84 8.71
C LEU A 430 7.94 -24.07 7.20
N ALA A 431 8.51 -23.17 6.39
CA ALA A 431 8.51 -23.29 4.94
C ALA A 431 9.21 -24.60 4.50
N LYS A 432 10.40 -24.89 5.03
CA LYS A 432 11.12 -26.14 4.77
C LYS A 432 10.33 -27.37 5.21
N TYR A 433 9.68 -27.32 6.35
CA TYR A 433 8.86 -28.43 6.81
C TYR A 433 7.64 -28.68 5.89
N ILE A 434 6.97 -27.62 5.44
CA ILE A 434 5.90 -27.72 4.44
C ILE A 434 6.43 -28.44 3.17
N GLU A 435 7.62 -28.11 2.71
CA GLU A 435 8.24 -28.75 1.54
C GLU A 435 8.45 -30.27 1.73
N THR A 436 8.75 -30.71 2.93
CA THR A 436 8.87 -32.15 3.21
C THR A 436 7.51 -32.87 3.14
N LEU A 437 6.40 -32.16 3.36
CA LEU A 437 5.05 -32.72 3.35
C LEU A 437 4.40 -32.72 1.97
N ILE A 438 4.52 -31.61 1.23
CA ILE A 438 3.77 -31.39 -0.02
C ILE A 438 4.63 -30.98 -1.22
N GLY A 439 5.97 -30.93 -1.08
CA GLY A 439 6.87 -30.45 -2.13
C GLY A 439 6.96 -28.91 -2.19
N SER A 440 7.78 -28.41 -3.11
CA SER A 440 8.10 -26.97 -3.23
C SER A 440 7.16 -26.18 -4.16
N GLU A 441 6.21 -26.82 -4.85
CA GLU A 441 5.33 -26.18 -5.84
C GLU A 441 4.50 -25.05 -5.25
N TYR A 442 4.18 -25.08 -3.95
CA TYR A 442 3.43 -24.00 -3.29
C TYR A 442 4.15 -22.64 -3.35
N ARG A 443 5.47 -22.63 -3.55
CA ARG A 443 6.23 -21.36 -3.70
C ARG A 443 5.76 -20.54 -4.90
N HIS A 444 5.26 -21.21 -5.93
CA HIS A 444 4.77 -20.61 -7.18
C HIS A 444 3.25 -20.60 -7.29
N ASP A 445 2.58 -21.52 -6.58
CA ASP A 445 1.12 -21.68 -6.56
C ASP A 445 0.61 -21.91 -5.13
N ALA A 446 0.10 -20.84 -4.50
CA ALA A 446 -0.42 -20.87 -3.13
C ALA A 446 -1.57 -21.86 -2.93
N GLU A 447 -2.32 -22.24 -4.00
CA GLU A 447 -3.40 -23.22 -3.92
C GLU A 447 -2.89 -24.62 -3.50
N LYS A 448 -1.62 -24.93 -3.74
CA LYS A 448 -0.98 -26.17 -3.30
C LYS A 448 -0.90 -26.32 -1.77
N LEU A 449 -0.97 -25.21 -1.02
CA LEU A 449 -1.06 -25.28 0.44
C LEU A 449 -2.30 -26.05 0.94
N LYS A 450 -3.35 -26.19 0.12
CA LYS A 450 -4.51 -27.04 0.43
C LYS A 450 -4.14 -28.52 0.60
N ASP A 451 -3.05 -28.96 0.01
CA ASP A 451 -2.57 -30.35 0.16
C ASP A 451 -2.17 -30.69 1.60
N LEU A 452 -1.89 -29.67 2.44
CA LEU A 452 -1.66 -29.86 3.87
C LEU A 452 -2.88 -30.44 4.61
N LEU A 453 -4.10 -30.30 4.08
CA LEU A 453 -5.29 -30.90 4.67
C LEU A 453 -5.21 -32.43 4.79
N LYS A 454 -4.38 -33.09 3.97
CA LYS A 454 -4.14 -34.54 4.04
C LYS A 454 -3.49 -34.97 5.37
N PHE A 455 -2.84 -34.05 6.07
CA PHE A 455 -2.13 -34.28 7.32
C PHE A 455 -2.93 -33.81 8.54
N ALA A 456 -4.19 -33.40 8.36
CA ALA A 456 -5.05 -32.98 9.47
C ALA A 456 -5.25 -34.14 10.45
N GLY A 457 -4.87 -33.94 11.71
CA GLY A 457 -4.93 -34.95 12.78
C GLY A 457 -3.69 -35.85 12.89
N ASP A 458 -2.67 -35.70 12.03
CA ASP A 458 -1.42 -36.45 12.17
C ASP A 458 -0.61 -35.89 13.36
N LYS A 459 -0.40 -36.77 14.36
CA LYS A 459 0.31 -36.40 15.59
C LYS A 459 1.77 -36.03 15.33
N ASN A 460 2.45 -36.72 14.40
CA ASN A 460 3.85 -36.43 14.12
C ASN A 460 4.00 -35.05 13.48
N VAL A 461 3.07 -34.70 12.57
CA VAL A 461 3.05 -33.36 11.96
C VAL A 461 2.79 -32.30 13.02
N TYR A 462 1.86 -32.54 13.94
CA TYR A 462 1.58 -31.62 15.05
C TYR A 462 2.80 -31.42 15.96
N ASP A 463 3.50 -32.51 16.34
CA ASP A 463 4.68 -32.45 17.21
C ASP A 463 5.81 -31.65 16.53
N ASN A 464 6.06 -31.84 15.23
CA ASN A 464 7.03 -31.05 14.46
C ASN A 464 6.67 -29.56 14.37
N LEU A 465 5.38 -29.24 14.18
CA LEU A 465 4.92 -27.84 14.19
C LEU A 465 5.15 -27.17 15.54
N LEU A 466 4.94 -27.88 16.65
CA LEU A 466 5.24 -27.40 17.99
C LEU A 466 6.74 -27.17 18.21
N GLU A 467 7.59 -28.05 17.69
CA GLU A 467 9.04 -27.88 17.76
C GLU A 467 9.49 -26.64 17.01
N ILE A 468 9.07 -26.47 15.75
CA ILE A 468 9.36 -25.25 14.95
C ILE A 468 8.93 -23.99 15.69
N LYS A 469 7.72 -24.00 16.27
CA LYS A 469 7.22 -22.86 17.06
C LYS A 469 8.08 -22.60 18.29
N THR A 470 8.53 -23.65 18.96
CA THR A 470 9.40 -23.54 20.14
C THR A 470 10.76 -22.96 19.76
N ASP A 471 11.33 -23.37 18.63
CA ASP A 471 12.60 -22.84 18.13
C ASP A 471 12.49 -21.36 17.78
N ASN A 472 11.40 -20.94 17.12
CA ASN A 472 11.13 -19.53 16.86
C ASN A 472 11.03 -18.71 18.16
N LYS A 473 10.44 -19.27 19.22
CA LYS A 473 10.37 -18.63 20.55
C LYS A 473 11.75 -18.52 21.22
N ARG A 474 12.59 -19.54 21.09
CA ARG A 474 13.98 -19.51 21.57
C ARG A 474 14.79 -18.43 20.84
N ASN A 475 14.66 -18.36 19.51
CA ASN A 475 15.34 -17.35 18.70
C ASN A 475 14.91 -15.93 19.11
N LEU A 476 13.62 -15.71 19.34
CA LEU A 476 13.12 -14.41 19.82
C LEU A 476 13.63 -14.07 21.22
N ALA A 477 13.67 -15.06 22.13
CA ALA A 477 14.20 -14.85 23.47
C ALA A 477 15.68 -14.47 23.44
N GLU A 478 16.48 -15.14 22.62
CA GLU A 478 17.89 -14.83 22.44
C GLU A 478 18.10 -13.43 21.83
N TYR A 479 17.34 -13.09 20.80
CA TYR A 479 17.36 -11.76 20.17
C TYR A 479 17.08 -10.64 21.18
N LEU A 480 16.03 -10.78 22.00
CA LEU A 480 15.68 -9.79 23.02
C LEU A 480 16.77 -9.69 24.12
N LYS A 481 17.39 -10.81 24.48
CA LYS A 481 18.50 -10.81 25.43
C LYS A 481 19.72 -10.06 24.87
N GLN A 482 20.07 -10.28 23.61
CA GLN A 482 21.23 -9.66 22.96
C GLN A 482 21.01 -8.17 22.70
N THR A 483 19.82 -7.77 22.25
CA THR A 483 19.55 -6.41 21.80
C THR A 483 19.04 -5.47 22.89
N GLN A 484 18.32 -6.03 23.88
CA GLN A 484 17.64 -5.22 24.91
C GLN A 484 18.00 -5.64 26.35
N GLY A 485 18.75 -6.72 26.54
CA GLY A 485 19.06 -7.26 27.86
C GLY A 485 17.87 -7.88 28.59
N ILE A 486 16.77 -8.18 27.85
CA ILE A 486 15.53 -8.72 28.41
C ILE A 486 15.54 -10.24 28.31
N GLU A 487 15.42 -10.91 29.47
CA GLU A 487 15.28 -12.36 29.52
C GLU A 487 13.80 -12.76 29.59
N ILE A 488 13.35 -13.58 28.64
CA ILE A 488 11.98 -14.13 28.62
C ILE A 488 12.04 -15.65 28.58
N ASN A 489 11.05 -16.31 29.20
CA ASN A 489 10.96 -17.76 29.21
C ASN A 489 10.32 -18.30 27.92
N PRO A 490 11.05 -19.08 27.07
CA PRO A 490 10.49 -19.63 25.83
C PRO A 490 9.29 -20.58 26.03
N GLN A 491 9.09 -21.09 27.25
CA GLN A 491 7.96 -21.98 27.58
C GLN A 491 6.66 -21.20 27.91
N SER A 492 6.76 -19.88 28.15
CA SER A 492 5.58 -19.05 28.42
C SER A 492 4.74 -18.81 27.17
N ILE A 493 3.48 -18.39 27.33
CA ILE A 493 2.65 -17.91 26.23
C ILE A 493 3.13 -16.49 25.87
N TYR A 494 3.44 -16.29 24.59
CA TYR A 494 3.80 -14.96 24.06
C TYR A 494 2.57 -14.30 23.48
N ASP A 495 2.18 -13.15 24.06
CA ASP A 495 1.16 -12.26 23.49
C ASP A 495 1.85 -11.05 22.84
N ILE A 496 1.73 -10.93 21.54
CA ILE A 496 2.40 -9.91 20.73
C ILE A 496 1.35 -9.02 20.07
N GLN A 497 1.31 -7.74 20.49
CA GLN A 497 0.39 -6.72 19.98
C GLN A 497 1.16 -5.65 19.19
N ILE A 498 1.26 -5.83 17.86
CA ILE A 498 1.93 -4.90 16.95
C ILE A 498 0.86 -4.19 16.10
N LYS A 499 0.23 -3.15 16.67
CA LYS A 499 -0.82 -2.37 16.02
C LYS A 499 -1.01 -1.03 16.71
N ARG A 500 -1.49 -0.02 15.98
CA ARG A 500 -1.82 1.29 16.56
C ARG A 500 -2.86 1.14 17.65
N LEU A 501 -2.79 1.97 18.69
CA LEU A 501 -3.82 2.04 19.72
C LEU A 501 -5.13 2.52 19.09
N HIS A 502 -6.21 1.77 19.32
CA HIS A 502 -7.54 2.13 18.85
C HIS A 502 -8.61 1.33 19.60
N GLU A 503 -9.76 1.94 19.84
CA GLU A 503 -10.87 1.32 20.57
C GLU A 503 -11.34 0.01 19.93
N TYR A 504 -11.57 -0.02 18.60
CA TYR A 504 -12.04 -1.21 17.92
C TYR A 504 -11.02 -2.37 17.91
N LYS A 505 -9.75 -2.12 18.17
CA LYS A 505 -8.71 -3.15 18.27
C LYS A 505 -8.73 -3.86 19.63
N ARG A 506 -9.47 -3.35 20.59
CA ARG A 506 -9.74 -3.98 21.89
C ARG A 506 -8.49 -4.36 22.69
N GLN A 507 -7.40 -3.59 22.56
CA GLN A 507 -6.13 -3.85 23.25
C GLN A 507 -6.29 -3.83 24.77
N GLN A 508 -7.11 -2.93 25.30
CA GLN A 508 -7.43 -2.85 26.73
C GLN A 508 -8.17 -4.12 27.20
N MET A 509 -9.13 -4.63 26.42
CA MET A 509 -9.82 -5.90 26.74
C MET A 509 -8.83 -7.06 26.75
N ASN A 510 -7.85 -7.08 25.83
CA ASN A 510 -6.82 -8.11 25.80
C ASN A 510 -5.94 -8.05 27.07
N ALA A 511 -5.53 -6.86 27.50
CA ALA A 511 -4.78 -6.68 28.74
C ALA A 511 -5.56 -7.16 29.97
N LEU A 512 -6.86 -6.86 30.05
CA LEU A 512 -7.75 -7.37 31.10
C LEU A 512 -7.87 -8.90 31.05
N TYR A 513 -8.00 -9.48 29.85
CA TYR A 513 -8.04 -10.93 29.67
C TYR A 513 -6.76 -11.61 30.16
N ILE A 514 -5.58 -11.06 29.86
CA ILE A 514 -4.30 -11.57 30.35
C ILE A 514 -4.27 -11.53 31.88
N THR A 515 -4.71 -10.44 32.49
CA THR A 515 -4.78 -10.29 33.95
C THR A 515 -5.69 -11.34 34.59
N VAL A 516 -6.87 -11.58 34.01
CA VAL A 516 -7.80 -12.60 34.47
C VAL A 516 -7.21 -14.01 34.33
N SER A 517 -6.61 -14.30 33.16
CA SER A 517 -5.96 -15.60 32.90
C SER A 517 -4.82 -15.87 33.88
N TYR A 518 -3.96 -14.87 34.13
CA TYR A 518 -2.89 -14.95 35.12
C TYR A 518 -3.47 -15.29 36.53
N THR A 519 -4.50 -14.58 36.93
CA THR A 519 -5.16 -14.78 38.26
C THR A 519 -5.71 -16.19 38.38
N HIS A 520 -6.37 -16.73 37.34
CA HIS A 520 -6.98 -18.07 37.42
C HIS A 520 -5.95 -19.20 37.29
N LEU A 521 -4.86 -19.01 36.51
CA LEU A 521 -3.88 -20.06 36.28
C LEU A 521 -2.78 -20.13 37.37
N THR A 522 -2.47 -19.00 38.03
CA THR A 522 -1.33 -18.93 38.96
C THR A 522 -1.73 -18.83 40.42
N LEU A 523 -2.80 -18.11 40.78
CA LEU A 523 -3.24 -17.98 42.18
C LEU A 523 -3.72 -19.28 42.85
N PRO A 524 -4.33 -20.26 42.16
CA PRO A 524 -4.66 -21.54 42.77
C PRO A 524 -3.44 -22.34 43.26
N THR A 525 -2.28 -22.12 42.68
CA THR A 525 -1.03 -22.79 43.08
C THR A 525 -0.33 -22.15 44.29
N ILE A 526 -0.72 -20.95 44.68
CA ILE A 526 -0.17 -20.25 45.86
C ILE A 526 -0.97 -20.55 47.15
N ARG A 527 -2.05 -21.32 47.05
CA ARG A 527 -2.91 -21.72 48.22
C ARG A 527 -2.52 -23.09 48.81
N LEU A 528 -1.31 -23.53 48.67
CA LEU A 528 -0.79 -24.71 49.37
C LEU A 528 0.36 -24.31 50.29
#